data_d4b385a8dee4c965aec3a2eab3a60ed4
#
_entry.id   d4b385a8dee4c965aec3a2eab3a60ed4
#
_cell.length_a   1.000
_cell.length_b   1.000
_cell.length_c   1.000
_cell.angle_alpha   90.00
_cell.angle_beta   90.00
_cell.angle_gamma   90.00
#
_symmetry.space_group_name_H-M   'P 1'
#
loop_
_entity.id
_entity.type
_entity.pdbx_description
1 polymer ?
#
loop_
_entity_poly.entity_id
_entity_poly.type
_entity_poly.pdbx_seq_one_letter_code
_entity_poly.pdbx_strand_id
1 'polypeptide(L)'
;MRLADFDYTLPPDLIAQRPLSRRDSSRLLVLDRATGRITHRVFNEIGDHLSPGDVLVINDTRVIPARLRGRRRPTGGAIEVLLLRPGADGAWEALVRPGRRLKDGALVDVGGGTATLEIGERLPDGRRVVRLRAGGEMLE
;
A
#
# COMPACT_ATOMS: atom_id res chain seq x y z
N MET A 1 5.98 -26.20 16.42
CA MET A 1 5.10 -25.54 15.44
C MET A 1 5.84 -25.48 14.12
N ARG A 2 5.36 -26.10 13.05
CA ARG A 2 5.97 -26.13 11.72
C ARG A 2 5.15 -25.26 10.78
N LEU A 3 5.74 -24.78 9.69
CA LEU A 3 5.04 -23.99 8.69
C LEU A 3 3.83 -24.75 8.10
N ALA A 4 3.97 -26.06 7.90
CA ALA A 4 2.91 -26.94 7.42
C ALA A 4 1.68 -27.02 8.36
N ASP A 5 1.83 -26.68 9.65
CA ASP A 5 0.71 -26.65 10.59
C ASP A 5 -0.27 -25.51 10.30
N PHE A 6 0.12 -24.56 9.42
CA PHE A 6 -0.67 -23.40 8.98
C PHE A 6 -1.12 -23.52 7.52
N ASP A 7 -0.80 -24.63 6.87
CA ASP A 7 -1.19 -24.85 5.48
C ASP A 7 -2.64 -25.34 5.42
N TYR A 8 -3.46 -24.65 4.63
CA TYR A 8 -4.87 -25.02 4.42
C TYR A 8 -5.35 -24.53 3.06
N THR A 9 -6.37 -25.15 2.54
CA THR A 9 -7.01 -24.74 1.29
C THR A 9 -7.92 -23.53 1.53
N LEU A 10 -7.54 -22.38 0.97
CA LEU A 10 -8.37 -21.16 0.98
C LEU A 10 -9.07 -20.99 -0.36
N PRO A 11 -10.41 -21.19 -0.43
CA PRO A 11 -11.15 -20.92 -1.65
C PRO A 11 -11.07 -19.44 -2.05
N PRO A 12 -10.80 -19.12 -3.34
CA PRO A 12 -10.62 -17.72 -3.78
C PRO A 12 -11.85 -16.83 -3.55
N ASP A 13 -13.05 -17.39 -3.56
CA ASP A 13 -14.32 -16.70 -3.31
C ASP A 13 -14.50 -16.26 -1.85
N LEU A 14 -13.76 -16.85 -0.92
CA LEU A 14 -13.73 -16.42 0.48
C LEU A 14 -12.80 -15.23 0.72
N ILE A 15 -12.02 -14.82 -0.27
CA ILE A 15 -11.14 -13.66 -0.18
C ILE A 15 -11.92 -12.40 -0.61
N ALA A 16 -12.22 -11.52 0.35
CA ALA A 16 -12.94 -10.29 0.06
C ALA A 16 -12.17 -9.40 -0.93
N GLN A 17 -12.83 -9.00 -2.04
CA GLN A 17 -12.26 -8.16 -3.09
C GLN A 17 -12.65 -6.69 -2.95
N ARG A 18 -13.64 -6.38 -2.12
CA ARG A 18 -14.15 -5.02 -1.90
C ARG A 18 -14.45 -4.83 -0.42
N PRO A 19 -14.16 -3.64 0.14
CA PRO A 19 -14.59 -3.31 1.49
C PRO A 19 -16.12 -3.17 1.54
N LEU A 20 -16.68 -3.35 2.73
CA LEU A 20 -18.07 -2.99 2.99
C LEU A 20 -18.23 -1.46 2.95
N SER A 21 -19.44 -0.97 2.61
CA SER A 21 -19.77 0.46 2.60
C SER A 21 -19.58 1.08 3.99
N ARG A 22 -19.93 0.36 5.03
CA ARG A 22 -19.59 0.68 6.42
C ARG A 22 -18.50 -0.27 6.88
N ARG A 23 -17.31 0.26 7.20
CA ARG A 23 -16.15 -0.54 7.61
C ARG A 23 -16.37 -1.29 8.92
N ASP A 24 -17.11 -0.69 9.84
CA ASP A 24 -17.47 -1.24 11.16
C ASP A 24 -18.51 -2.38 11.09
N SER A 25 -19.10 -2.62 9.91
CA SER A 25 -20.00 -3.75 9.67
C SER A 25 -19.27 -5.04 9.24
N SER A 26 -17.94 -5.05 9.26
CA SER A 26 -17.16 -6.25 8.96
C SER A 26 -17.41 -7.35 10.02
N ARG A 27 -17.22 -8.60 9.63
CA ARG A 27 -17.34 -9.73 10.55
C ARG A 27 -16.24 -9.71 11.61
N LEU A 28 -16.61 -10.01 12.83
CA LEU A 28 -15.72 -10.19 13.98
C LEU A 28 -15.75 -11.65 14.42
N LEU A 29 -14.60 -12.29 14.54
CA LEU A 29 -14.45 -13.59 15.16
C LEU A 29 -13.90 -13.35 16.58
N VAL A 30 -14.65 -13.84 17.58
CA VAL A 30 -14.25 -13.78 18.98
C VAL A 30 -13.86 -15.19 19.42
N LEU A 31 -12.60 -15.35 19.86
CA LEU A 31 -12.07 -16.59 20.40
C LEU A 31 -11.85 -16.45 21.92
N ASP A 32 -12.61 -17.20 22.68
CA ASP A 32 -12.35 -17.38 24.11
C ASP A 32 -11.16 -18.33 24.30
N ARG A 33 -10.05 -17.80 24.78
CA ARG A 33 -8.82 -18.57 24.93
C ARG A 33 -8.86 -19.63 26.02
N ALA A 34 -9.71 -19.45 27.03
CA ALA A 34 -9.82 -20.41 28.14
C ALA A 34 -10.63 -21.66 27.74
N THR A 35 -11.68 -21.44 26.95
CA THR A 35 -12.60 -22.52 26.55
C THR A 35 -12.40 -23.02 25.12
N GLY A 36 -11.67 -22.27 24.28
CA GLY A 36 -11.56 -22.49 22.84
C GLY A 36 -12.83 -22.17 22.05
N ARG A 37 -13.85 -21.60 22.70
CA ARG A 37 -15.12 -21.27 22.06
C ARG A 37 -14.95 -20.14 21.06
N ILE A 38 -15.47 -20.36 19.84
CA ILE A 38 -15.54 -19.34 18.80
C ILE A 38 -16.97 -18.83 18.67
N THR A 39 -17.12 -17.51 18.60
CA THR A 39 -18.39 -16.85 18.29
C THR A 39 -18.18 -15.84 17.16
N HIS A 40 -19.19 -15.67 16.31
CA HIS A 40 -19.18 -14.70 15.23
C HIS A 40 -20.05 -13.50 15.59
N ARG A 41 -19.52 -12.31 15.35
CA ARG A 41 -20.11 -11.01 15.69
C ARG A 41 -19.91 -10.04 14.52
N VAL A 42 -20.30 -8.80 14.72
CA VAL A 42 -20.01 -7.65 13.85
C VAL A 42 -19.01 -6.74 14.55
N PHE A 43 -18.08 -6.16 13.79
CA PHE A 43 -16.95 -5.42 14.37
C PHE A 43 -17.36 -4.21 15.20
N ASN A 44 -18.49 -3.57 14.93
CA ASN A 44 -19.01 -2.48 15.77
C ASN A 44 -19.35 -2.91 17.20
N GLU A 45 -19.45 -4.21 17.49
CA GLU A 45 -19.64 -4.78 18.82
C GLU A 45 -18.32 -4.98 19.58
N ILE A 46 -17.17 -4.54 19.02
CA ILE A 46 -15.84 -4.76 19.63
C ILE A 46 -15.76 -4.19 21.06
N GLY A 47 -16.49 -3.10 21.32
CA GLY A 47 -16.56 -2.47 22.64
C GLY A 47 -17.08 -3.39 23.74
N ASP A 48 -17.98 -4.34 23.42
CA ASP A 48 -18.55 -5.30 24.36
C ASP A 48 -17.52 -6.30 24.88
N HIS A 49 -16.36 -6.38 24.21
CA HIS A 49 -15.25 -7.27 24.57
C HIS A 49 -14.09 -6.55 25.24
N LEU A 50 -14.25 -5.27 25.57
CA LEU A 50 -13.25 -4.45 26.25
C LEU A 50 -13.73 -4.10 27.64
N SER A 51 -12.81 -4.07 28.59
CA SER A 51 -13.06 -3.73 30.01
C SER A 51 -12.38 -2.42 30.38
N PRO A 52 -12.86 -1.68 31.37
CA PRO A 52 -12.14 -0.54 31.91
C PRO A 52 -10.71 -0.92 32.31
N GLY A 53 -9.74 -0.18 31.80
CA GLY A 53 -8.29 -0.45 31.97
C GLY A 53 -7.61 -1.16 30.82
N ASP A 54 -8.35 -1.70 29.84
CA ASP A 54 -7.77 -2.22 28.62
C ASP A 54 -7.18 -1.10 27.76
N VAL A 55 -6.11 -1.40 27.04
CA VAL A 55 -5.47 -0.48 26.10
C VAL A 55 -5.69 -0.98 24.68
N LEU A 56 -6.45 -0.23 23.90
CA LEU A 56 -6.66 -0.51 22.47
C LEU A 56 -5.63 0.26 21.63
N VAL A 57 -4.72 -0.47 21.01
CA VAL A 57 -3.74 0.12 20.09
C VAL A 57 -4.32 0.10 18.67
N ILE A 58 -4.49 1.28 18.09
CA ILE A 58 -4.98 1.44 16.70
C ILE A 58 -3.91 2.04 15.81
N ASN A 59 -4.00 1.78 14.51
CA ASN A 59 -3.18 2.44 13.50
C ASN A 59 -4.05 3.46 12.75
N ASP A 60 -3.75 4.74 12.89
CA ASP A 60 -4.40 5.84 12.20
C ASP A 60 -3.56 6.43 11.06
N THR A 61 -2.50 5.74 10.68
CA THR A 61 -1.60 6.13 9.59
C THR A 61 -2.38 6.30 8.28
N ARG A 62 -2.25 7.47 7.66
CA ARG A 62 -2.75 7.69 6.29
C ARG A 62 -1.84 6.98 5.30
N VAL A 63 -2.43 6.09 4.51
CA VAL A 63 -1.74 5.45 3.39
C VAL A 63 -1.85 6.38 2.18
N ILE A 64 -0.71 6.87 1.67
CA ILE A 64 -0.66 7.62 0.42
C ILE A 64 -0.78 6.66 -0.79
N PRO A 65 -1.34 7.10 -1.94
CA PRO A 65 -1.38 6.31 -3.17
C PRO A 65 0.02 6.23 -3.81
N ALA A 66 0.95 5.55 -3.12
CA ALA A 66 2.37 5.51 -3.46
C ALA A 66 2.70 4.76 -4.75
N ARG A 67 1.75 3.96 -5.29
CA ARG A 67 1.95 3.19 -6.52
C ARG A 67 1.41 3.96 -7.71
N LEU A 68 2.32 4.50 -8.51
CA LEU A 68 2.03 5.30 -9.69
C LEU A 68 2.23 4.45 -10.94
N ARG A 69 1.26 4.44 -11.84
CA ARG A 69 1.37 3.83 -13.16
C ARG A 69 1.43 4.92 -14.20
N GLY A 70 2.36 4.79 -15.13
CA GLY A 70 2.58 5.83 -16.13
C GLY A 70 3.15 5.30 -17.43
N ARG A 71 3.48 6.23 -18.33
CA ARG A 71 4.08 5.96 -19.62
C ARG A 71 5.36 6.78 -19.81
N ARG A 72 6.41 6.10 -20.24
CA ARG A 72 7.70 6.74 -20.53
C ARG A 72 7.60 7.61 -21.77
N ARG A 73 8.11 8.85 -21.69
CA ARG A 73 8.35 9.70 -22.88
C ARG A 73 9.65 9.34 -23.59
N PRO A 74 9.74 9.45 -24.93
CA PRO A 74 8.64 9.57 -25.90
C PRO A 74 8.06 8.22 -26.31
N THR A 75 8.57 7.09 -25.78
CA THR A 75 8.33 5.74 -26.30
C THR A 75 6.97 5.16 -25.92
N GLY A 76 6.24 5.75 -24.96
CA GLY A 76 4.95 5.26 -24.49
C GLY A 76 5.00 3.97 -23.66
N GLY A 77 6.20 3.42 -23.41
CA GLY A 77 6.35 2.20 -22.62
C GLY A 77 5.78 2.31 -21.22
N ALA A 78 5.07 1.27 -20.78
CA ALA A 78 4.47 1.25 -19.42
C ALA A 78 5.55 1.22 -18.35
N ILE A 79 5.37 2.08 -17.33
CA ILE A 79 6.26 2.20 -16.16
C ILE A 79 5.39 2.14 -14.90
N GLU A 80 5.85 1.41 -13.92
CA GLU A 80 5.31 1.45 -12.55
C GLU A 80 6.37 2.04 -11.62
N VAL A 81 5.97 3.02 -10.82
CA VAL A 81 6.80 3.66 -9.79
C VAL A 81 6.12 3.46 -8.44
N LEU A 82 6.84 2.89 -7.48
CA LEU A 82 6.39 2.77 -6.11
C LEU A 82 7.24 3.69 -5.24
N LEU A 83 6.64 4.77 -4.76
CA LEU A 83 7.26 5.70 -3.81
C LEU A 83 7.47 4.98 -2.48
N LEU A 84 8.66 5.12 -1.87
CA LEU A 84 9.02 4.44 -0.63
C LEU A 84 9.16 5.43 0.53
N ARG A 85 9.98 6.45 0.34
CA ARG A 85 10.22 7.48 1.35
C ARG A 85 10.61 8.80 0.70
N PRO A 86 10.25 9.93 1.33
CA PRO A 86 10.71 11.23 0.87
C PRO A 86 12.23 11.34 1.06
N GLY A 87 12.88 11.99 0.11
CA GLY A 87 14.28 12.37 0.13
C GLY A 87 14.44 13.89 0.29
N ALA A 88 15.63 14.41 0.00
CA ALA A 88 15.88 15.83 -0.01
C ALA A 88 15.22 16.53 -1.21
N ASP A 89 14.98 17.83 -1.09
CA ASP A 89 14.54 18.72 -2.19
C ASP A 89 13.31 18.26 -2.96
N GLY A 90 12.32 17.69 -2.26
CA GLY A 90 11.08 17.20 -2.88
C GLY A 90 11.27 15.94 -3.75
N ALA A 91 12.44 15.31 -3.67
CA ALA A 91 12.65 14.02 -4.30
C ALA A 91 12.06 12.88 -3.47
N TRP A 92 11.91 11.72 -4.09
CA TRP A 92 11.48 10.48 -3.44
C TRP A 92 12.42 9.34 -3.82
N GLU A 93 12.69 8.45 -2.90
CA GLU A 93 13.23 7.14 -3.25
C GLU A 93 12.09 6.23 -3.68
N ALA A 94 12.28 5.51 -4.77
CA ALA A 94 11.25 4.70 -5.37
C ALA A 94 11.79 3.41 -6.01
N LEU A 95 10.93 2.40 -6.07
CA LEU A 95 11.14 1.25 -6.96
C LEU A 95 10.51 1.58 -8.31
N VAL A 96 11.21 1.26 -9.40
CA VAL A 96 10.75 1.53 -10.76
C VAL A 96 10.78 0.27 -11.59
N ARG A 97 9.69 -0.07 -12.26
CA ARG A 97 9.59 -1.23 -13.18
C ARG A 97 9.07 -0.81 -14.55
N PRO A 98 9.72 -1.27 -15.63
CA PRO A 98 11.04 -1.87 -15.72
C PRO A 98 12.15 -0.84 -15.46
N GLY A 99 13.05 -1.12 -14.49
CA GLY A 99 14.09 -0.17 -14.06
C GLY A 99 15.42 -0.24 -14.83
N ARG A 100 15.76 -1.43 -15.37
CA ARG A 100 17.11 -1.68 -15.94
C ARG A 100 17.46 -0.83 -17.18
N ARG A 101 16.47 -0.45 -17.98
CA ARG A 101 16.66 0.29 -19.24
C ARG A 101 16.29 1.77 -19.17
N LEU A 102 15.96 2.25 -17.99
CA LEU A 102 15.69 3.67 -17.79
C LEU A 102 17.00 4.41 -17.55
N LYS A 103 17.23 5.43 -18.37
CA LYS A 103 18.35 6.36 -18.16
C LYS A 103 17.93 7.42 -17.14
N ASP A 104 18.92 8.03 -16.49
CA ASP A 104 18.71 9.19 -15.65
C ASP A 104 18.17 10.35 -16.50
N GLY A 105 17.25 11.13 -15.93
CA GLY A 105 16.52 12.17 -16.64
C GLY A 105 15.33 11.66 -17.46
N ALA A 106 15.03 10.35 -17.47
CA ALA A 106 13.86 9.83 -18.16
C ALA A 106 12.57 10.40 -17.58
N LEU A 107 11.65 10.84 -18.45
CA LEU A 107 10.37 11.39 -18.06
C LEU A 107 9.26 10.33 -18.18
N VAL A 108 8.40 10.29 -17.17
CA VAL A 108 7.26 9.38 -17.09
C VAL A 108 6.00 10.17 -16.77
N ASP A 109 5.02 10.12 -17.68
CA ASP A 109 3.70 10.69 -17.42
C ASP A 109 2.89 9.74 -16.56
N VAL A 110 2.35 10.25 -15.46
CA VAL A 110 1.51 9.52 -14.49
C VAL A 110 0.15 10.20 -14.34
N GLY A 111 -0.80 9.51 -13.72
CA GLY A 111 -2.14 10.04 -13.49
C GLY A 111 -2.88 10.41 -14.77
N GLY A 112 -2.70 9.66 -15.85
CA GLY A 112 -3.31 10.00 -17.15
C GLY A 112 -2.67 11.21 -17.85
N GLY A 113 -1.47 11.61 -17.44
CA GLY A 113 -0.77 12.77 -18.00
C GLY A 113 -0.92 14.06 -17.17
N THR A 114 -1.59 13.98 -16.03
CA THR A 114 -1.77 15.14 -15.12
C THR A 114 -0.47 15.52 -14.40
N ALA A 115 0.47 14.59 -14.30
CA ALA A 115 1.77 14.83 -13.68
C ALA A 115 2.88 14.11 -14.44
N THR A 116 4.11 14.62 -14.32
CA THR A 116 5.30 14.02 -14.91
C THR A 116 6.33 13.76 -13.83
N LEU A 117 6.83 12.53 -13.76
CA LEU A 117 7.97 12.16 -12.92
C LEU A 117 9.26 12.18 -13.74
N GLU A 118 10.30 12.75 -13.18
CA GLU A 118 11.67 12.57 -13.63
C GLU A 118 12.33 11.44 -12.87
N ILE A 119 12.85 10.46 -13.58
CA ILE A 119 13.60 9.34 -13.01
C ILE A 119 15.06 9.74 -12.93
N GLY A 120 15.56 9.93 -11.73
CA GLY A 120 16.94 10.30 -11.44
C GLY A 120 17.87 9.10 -11.27
N GLU A 121 18.94 9.29 -10.52
CA GLU A 121 20.00 8.32 -10.29
C GLU A 121 19.52 7.00 -9.71
N ARG A 122 20.26 5.95 -10.01
CA ARG A 122 20.04 4.62 -9.44
C ARG A 122 20.90 4.45 -8.19
N LEU A 123 20.24 4.12 -7.09
CA LEU A 123 20.90 3.82 -5.82
C LEU A 123 21.52 2.41 -5.82
N PRO A 124 22.51 2.13 -4.94
CA PRO A 124 23.23 0.86 -4.91
C PRO A 124 22.34 -0.38 -4.74
N ASP A 125 21.21 -0.24 -4.04
CA ASP A 125 20.23 -1.30 -3.81
C ASP A 125 19.19 -1.44 -4.92
N GLY A 126 19.35 -0.68 -6.00
CA GLY A 126 18.48 -0.73 -7.18
C GLY A 126 17.27 0.18 -7.14
N ARG A 127 17.03 0.90 -6.04
CA ARG A 127 16.06 2.00 -5.98
C ARG A 127 16.48 3.13 -6.91
N ARG A 128 15.56 4.06 -7.15
CA ARG A 128 15.79 5.25 -7.97
C ARG A 128 15.37 6.50 -7.19
N VAL A 129 16.06 7.57 -7.39
CA VAL A 129 15.57 8.89 -7.00
C VAL A 129 14.56 9.33 -8.05
N VAL A 130 13.39 9.80 -7.64
CA VAL A 130 12.37 10.34 -8.54
C VAL A 130 11.93 11.72 -8.08
N ARG A 131 11.62 12.62 -9.01
CA ARG A 131 11.11 13.97 -8.73
C ARG A 131 9.83 14.22 -9.50
N LEU A 132 8.87 14.85 -8.85
CA LEU A 132 7.69 15.37 -9.54
C LEU A 132 8.09 16.63 -10.29
N ARG A 133 7.86 16.65 -11.60
CA ARG A 133 8.00 17.83 -12.46
C ARG A 133 6.61 18.41 -12.73
N ALA A 134 6.42 19.64 -12.40
CA ALA A 134 5.25 20.52 -12.47
C ALA A 134 3.99 20.04 -13.22
N GLY A 135 2.85 20.30 -12.60
CA GLY A 135 1.49 20.14 -13.12
C GLY A 135 0.44 19.83 -12.05
N GLY A 136 0.83 19.63 -10.80
CA GLY A 136 -0.09 19.37 -9.69
C GLY A 136 0.51 19.73 -8.35
N GLU A 137 -0.32 20.17 -7.43
CA GLU A 137 0.04 20.38 -6.03
C GLU A 137 0.73 19.15 -5.47
N MET A 138 1.84 19.35 -4.78
CA MET A 138 2.48 18.30 -4.00
C MET A 138 1.48 17.77 -2.98
N LEU A 139 1.42 16.47 -2.87
CA LEU A 139 0.74 15.82 -1.74
C LEU A 139 1.45 16.25 -0.45
N GLU A 140 0.84 17.17 0.29
CA GLU A 140 1.17 17.43 1.69
C GLU A 140 0.65 16.32 2.61
#